data_ea27e455ef28f8943797ebe0fd36cf53
#
_entry.id   ea27e455ef28f8943797ebe0fd36cf53
#
_cell.length_a   1.000
_cell.length_b   1.000
_cell.length_c   1.000
_cell.angle_alpha   90.00
_cell.angle_beta   90.00
_cell.angle_gamma   90.00
#
_symmetry.space_group_name_H-M   'P 1'
#
loop_
_entity.id
_entity.type
_entity.pdbx_description
1 polymer ?
#
loop_
_entity_poly.entity_id
_entity_poly.type
_entity_poly.pdbx_seq_one_letter_code
_entity_poly.pdbx_strand_id
1 'polypeptide(L)'
;MKKLPAIALGTWSWGMGAAGGDRVFGNHLEAADLKPVFEEAMKAGLNLWDTATVYGMGASEDILSTFTKQYNREDVIISTKFTPQIAGMYGDSMERMCDASLQRFGTDYIDIYWIHNPADVERWTPCLIPLLKSGKVKSVGVSNHNLAELKRANEILAAEGFRVSAVQNHFSLLYRSSEEAGILDYCKENDTTFFAYMVLEQGALTGRYSSNNPLPEGSGRGETYNKILPQLDLLLAAMRLMAERRKATISQIAIAWAIAKHTLPIIGVTKTKYIAETVAAASISLTSEESALLENLAAKTGVDTKGSWKHPMI
;
A
#
# COMPACT_ATOMS: atom_id res chain seq x y z
N MET A 1 1.30 -15.39 -13.42
CA MET A 1 0.71 -14.39 -12.49
C MET A 1 -0.53 -13.77 -13.14
N LYS A 2 -1.59 -13.49 -12.38
CA LYS A 2 -2.75 -12.73 -12.89
C LYS A 2 -2.29 -11.34 -13.35
N LYS A 3 -2.96 -10.75 -14.35
CA LYS A 3 -2.68 -9.37 -14.77
C LYS A 3 -3.08 -8.42 -13.63
N LEU A 4 -2.15 -7.61 -13.16
CA LEU A 4 -2.41 -6.63 -12.12
C LEU A 4 -3.16 -5.42 -12.69
N PRO A 5 -4.13 -4.84 -11.95
CA PRO A 5 -4.71 -3.54 -12.29
C PRO A 5 -3.67 -2.44 -12.09
N ALA A 6 -3.92 -1.25 -12.63
CA ALA A 6 -3.03 -0.10 -12.46
C ALA A 6 -2.93 0.42 -11.02
N ILE A 7 -3.90 0.08 -10.18
CA ILE A 7 -4.03 0.54 -8.79
C ILE A 7 -4.50 -0.62 -7.93
N ALA A 8 -3.90 -0.80 -6.76
CA ALA A 8 -4.36 -1.72 -5.71
C ALA A 8 -5.21 -0.97 -4.68
N LEU A 9 -6.12 -1.69 -4.04
CA LEU A 9 -6.94 -1.15 -2.95
C LEU A 9 -6.45 -1.67 -1.60
N GLY A 10 -6.13 -0.72 -0.69
CA GLY A 10 -5.62 -1.02 0.64
C GLY A 10 -6.73 -1.09 1.68
N THR A 11 -6.64 -2.07 2.57
CA THR A 11 -7.62 -2.29 3.65
C THR A 11 -7.10 -1.95 5.05
N TRP A 12 -5.99 -1.23 5.16
CA TRP A 12 -5.44 -0.84 6.47
C TRP A 12 -6.42 -0.03 7.32
N SER A 13 -7.33 0.72 6.69
CA SER A 13 -8.39 1.46 7.36
C SER A 13 -9.62 0.61 7.72
N TRP A 14 -9.61 -0.69 7.43
CA TRP A 14 -10.70 -1.61 7.70
C TRP A 14 -10.44 -2.41 8.99
N GLY A 15 -11.49 -2.64 9.77
CA GLY A 15 -11.39 -3.36 11.03
C GLY A 15 -10.87 -2.49 12.19
N MET A 16 -11.07 -3.00 13.38
CA MET A 16 -10.74 -2.35 14.65
C MET A 16 -9.68 -3.15 15.40
N GLY A 17 -9.01 -2.51 16.35
CA GLY A 17 -8.01 -3.13 17.21
C GLY A 17 -6.59 -2.62 17.01
N ALA A 18 -5.59 -3.38 17.44
CA ALA A 18 -4.19 -3.00 17.32
C ALA A 18 -3.81 -2.80 15.84
N ALA A 19 -3.22 -1.64 15.50
CA ALA A 19 -2.93 -1.21 14.14
C ALA A 19 -4.15 -1.23 13.19
N GLY A 20 -5.37 -1.15 13.73
CA GLY A 20 -6.62 -1.12 12.97
C GLY A 20 -7.05 0.28 12.54
N GLY A 21 -8.13 0.34 11.79
CA GLY A 21 -8.69 1.58 11.24
C GLY A 21 -9.14 2.59 12.30
N ASP A 22 -9.63 2.10 13.43
CA ASP A 22 -10.04 2.93 14.58
C ASP A 22 -8.85 3.68 15.19
N ARG A 23 -7.73 3.02 15.38
CA ARG A 23 -6.52 3.60 15.99
C ARG A 23 -5.78 4.53 15.06
N VAL A 24 -5.57 4.10 13.82
CA VAL A 24 -4.75 4.81 12.84
C VAL A 24 -5.53 5.93 12.15
N PHE A 25 -6.76 5.64 11.72
CA PHE A 25 -7.57 6.55 10.89
C PHE A 25 -8.70 7.24 11.65
N GLY A 26 -9.01 6.81 12.87
CA GLY A 26 -10.11 7.35 13.67
C GLY A 26 -11.48 7.01 13.06
N ASN A 27 -11.64 5.80 12.52
CA ASN A 27 -12.91 5.32 11.97
C ASN A 27 -13.34 4.01 12.67
N HIS A 28 -14.62 3.66 12.52
CA HIS A 28 -15.21 2.45 13.07
C HIS A 28 -16.05 1.77 11.99
N LEU A 29 -15.39 1.33 10.91
CA LEU A 29 -16.05 0.74 9.75
C LEU A 29 -16.24 -0.75 9.94
N GLU A 30 -17.47 -1.20 9.72
CA GLU A 30 -17.86 -2.59 9.74
C GLU A 30 -18.06 -3.17 8.32
N ALA A 31 -18.24 -4.47 8.22
CA ALA A 31 -18.45 -5.13 6.93
C ALA A 31 -19.66 -4.55 6.16
N ALA A 32 -20.71 -4.15 6.85
CA ALA A 32 -21.90 -3.57 6.22
C ALA A 32 -21.59 -2.23 5.51
N ASP A 33 -20.70 -1.40 6.09
CA ASP A 33 -20.28 -0.13 5.50
C ASP A 33 -19.39 -0.33 4.28
N LEU A 34 -18.60 -1.38 4.29
CA LEU A 34 -17.54 -1.65 3.32
C LEU A 34 -17.98 -2.53 2.14
N LYS A 35 -19.07 -3.31 2.29
CA LYS A 35 -19.60 -4.14 1.22
C LYS A 35 -19.87 -3.35 -0.07
N PRO A 36 -20.57 -2.20 -0.05
CA PRO A 36 -20.79 -1.42 -1.27
C PRO A 36 -19.49 -0.92 -1.92
N VAL A 37 -18.46 -0.63 -1.10
CA VAL A 37 -17.14 -0.20 -1.58
C VAL A 37 -16.45 -1.33 -2.32
N PHE A 38 -16.47 -2.55 -1.76
CA PHE A 38 -15.91 -3.73 -2.39
C PHE A 38 -16.60 -4.05 -3.71
N GLU A 39 -17.94 -4.10 -3.72
CA GLU A 39 -18.73 -4.42 -4.91
C GLU A 39 -18.49 -3.40 -6.05
N GLU A 40 -18.44 -2.11 -5.73
CA GLU A 40 -18.16 -1.07 -6.72
C GLU A 40 -16.74 -1.16 -7.27
N ALA A 41 -15.75 -1.50 -6.44
CA ALA A 41 -14.39 -1.71 -6.87
C ALA A 41 -14.27 -2.88 -7.85
N MET A 42 -14.91 -4.02 -7.54
CA MET A 42 -14.92 -5.19 -8.41
C MET A 42 -15.58 -4.90 -9.76
N LYS A 43 -16.71 -4.18 -9.78
CA LYS A 43 -17.37 -3.72 -11.02
C LYS A 43 -16.47 -2.81 -11.86
N ALA A 44 -15.67 -1.99 -11.20
CA ALA A 44 -14.74 -1.06 -11.84
C ALA A 44 -13.41 -1.72 -12.29
N GLY A 45 -13.24 -3.04 -12.07
CA GLY A 45 -12.03 -3.79 -12.42
C GLY A 45 -10.85 -3.60 -11.46
N LEU A 46 -11.08 -2.98 -10.28
CA LEU A 46 -10.09 -2.87 -9.20
C LEU A 46 -10.20 -4.11 -8.29
N ASN A 47 -9.61 -5.21 -8.73
CA ASN A 47 -9.74 -6.51 -8.08
C ASN A 47 -8.52 -6.94 -7.24
N LEU A 48 -7.52 -6.08 -7.09
CA LEU A 48 -6.33 -6.31 -6.25
C LEU A 48 -6.52 -5.65 -4.89
N TRP A 49 -6.61 -6.47 -3.85
CA TRP A 49 -6.83 -6.06 -2.47
C TRP A 49 -5.60 -6.33 -1.61
N ASP A 50 -5.00 -5.27 -1.07
CA ASP A 50 -3.84 -5.32 -0.19
C ASP A 50 -4.25 -5.18 1.27
N THR A 51 -3.92 -6.19 2.07
CA THR A 51 -4.17 -6.27 3.51
C THR A 51 -2.92 -6.75 4.25
N ALA A 52 -3.02 -7.00 5.54
CA ALA A 52 -2.00 -7.66 6.35
C ALA A 52 -2.61 -8.29 7.60
N THR A 53 -2.01 -9.38 8.08
CA THR A 53 -2.40 -10.03 9.34
C THR A 53 -2.37 -9.08 10.53
N VAL A 54 -1.42 -8.14 10.58
CA VAL A 54 -1.29 -7.17 11.67
C VAL A 54 -2.40 -6.11 11.68
N TYR A 55 -3.13 -5.89 10.60
CA TYR A 55 -4.19 -4.88 10.55
C TYR A 55 -5.40 -5.31 11.38
N GLY A 56 -5.56 -4.69 12.55
CA GLY A 56 -6.55 -5.10 13.55
C GLY A 56 -6.36 -6.55 14.03
N MET A 57 -5.12 -7.09 13.95
CA MET A 57 -4.78 -8.47 14.32
C MET A 57 -5.65 -9.53 13.61
N GLY A 58 -5.84 -9.33 12.31
CA GLY A 58 -6.64 -10.19 11.43
C GLY A 58 -8.02 -9.63 11.10
N ALA A 59 -8.53 -8.63 11.83
CA ALA A 59 -9.87 -8.07 11.58
C ALA A 59 -10.04 -7.51 10.15
N SER A 60 -9.00 -6.92 9.57
CA SER A 60 -9.03 -6.45 8.18
C SER A 60 -9.15 -7.60 7.18
N GLU A 61 -8.39 -8.70 7.39
CA GLU A 61 -8.51 -9.92 6.58
C GLU A 61 -9.89 -10.57 6.72
N ASP A 62 -10.44 -10.63 7.95
CA ASP A 62 -11.77 -11.19 8.21
C ASP A 62 -12.87 -10.41 7.47
N ILE A 63 -12.86 -9.08 7.54
CA ILE A 63 -13.81 -8.23 6.81
C ILE A 63 -13.67 -8.45 5.30
N LEU A 64 -12.46 -8.38 4.75
CA LEU A 64 -12.22 -8.58 3.33
C LEU A 64 -12.68 -9.98 2.89
N SER A 65 -12.46 -11.00 3.72
CA SER A 65 -12.83 -12.37 3.43
C SER A 65 -14.33 -12.58 3.28
N THR A 66 -15.16 -11.81 4.01
CA THR A 66 -16.63 -11.91 3.89
C THR A 66 -17.13 -11.55 2.48
N PHE A 67 -16.36 -10.72 1.78
CA PHE A 67 -16.67 -10.28 0.41
C PHE A 67 -16.03 -11.18 -0.62
N THR A 68 -14.75 -11.50 -0.48
CA THR A 68 -14.01 -12.31 -1.47
C THR A 68 -14.59 -13.70 -1.64
N LYS A 69 -15.15 -14.30 -0.58
CA LYS A 69 -15.85 -15.59 -0.61
C LYS A 69 -17.12 -15.61 -1.47
N GLN A 70 -17.65 -14.45 -1.86
CA GLN A 70 -18.84 -14.33 -2.71
C GLN A 70 -18.49 -14.25 -4.21
N TYR A 71 -17.20 -14.25 -4.55
CA TYR A 71 -16.68 -14.17 -5.92
C TYR A 71 -15.87 -15.42 -6.26
N ASN A 72 -15.72 -15.71 -7.57
CA ASN A 72 -14.79 -16.75 -7.96
C ASN A 72 -13.38 -16.36 -7.51
N ARG A 73 -12.66 -17.30 -6.91
CA ARG A 73 -11.32 -17.02 -6.35
C ARG A 73 -10.35 -16.45 -7.39
N GLU A 74 -10.52 -16.84 -8.65
CA GLU A 74 -9.70 -16.38 -9.76
C GLU A 74 -9.95 -14.90 -10.13
N ASP A 75 -11.12 -14.36 -9.83
CA ASP A 75 -11.48 -12.97 -10.14
C ASP A 75 -10.88 -11.98 -9.16
N VAL A 76 -10.42 -12.44 -7.99
CA VAL A 76 -9.86 -11.60 -6.92
C VAL A 76 -8.36 -11.86 -6.76
N ILE A 77 -7.58 -10.79 -6.63
CA ILE A 77 -6.16 -10.86 -6.31
C ILE A 77 -6.00 -10.48 -4.83
N ILE A 78 -5.59 -11.46 -4.02
CA ILE A 78 -5.38 -11.30 -2.58
C ILE A 78 -3.89 -11.08 -2.31
N SER A 79 -3.58 -9.96 -1.67
CA SER A 79 -2.25 -9.55 -1.26
C SER A 79 -2.26 -9.39 0.25
N THR A 80 -1.50 -10.22 0.99
CA THR A 80 -1.38 -10.13 2.45
C THR A 80 0.04 -10.41 2.92
N LYS A 81 0.33 -10.19 4.22
CA LYS A 81 1.70 -10.03 4.69
C LYS A 81 2.00 -10.84 5.94
N PHE A 82 3.17 -11.48 5.93
CA PHE A 82 3.86 -11.93 7.13
C PHE A 82 4.48 -10.71 7.84
N THR A 83 4.17 -10.54 9.11
CA THR A 83 4.71 -9.45 9.95
C THR A 83 5.65 -10.03 11.01
N PRO A 84 6.97 -9.88 10.85
CA PRO A 84 7.97 -10.45 11.78
C PRO A 84 7.73 -10.10 13.24
N GLN A 85 7.27 -8.86 13.54
CA GLN A 85 7.07 -8.35 14.90
C GLN A 85 5.99 -9.11 15.69
N ILE A 86 5.09 -9.81 15.00
CA ILE A 86 4.05 -10.62 15.64
C ILE A 86 4.23 -12.12 15.37
N ALA A 87 5.38 -12.52 14.82
CA ALA A 87 5.65 -13.93 14.49
C ALA A 87 5.54 -14.86 15.71
N GLY A 88 5.92 -14.37 16.91
CA GLY A 88 5.81 -15.13 18.15
C GLY A 88 4.37 -15.61 18.47
N MET A 89 3.35 -14.87 18.05
CA MET A 89 1.94 -15.29 18.17
C MET A 89 1.60 -16.51 17.30
N TYR A 90 2.43 -16.80 16.32
CA TYR A 90 2.32 -17.94 15.39
C TYR A 90 3.46 -18.95 15.60
N GLY A 91 4.07 -18.95 16.81
CA GLY A 91 5.18 -19.84 17.15
C GLY A 91 6.41 -19.61 16.28
N ASP A 92 6.74 -18.34 16.00
CA ASP A 92 7.85 -17.90 15.13
C ASP A 92 7.85 -18.57 13.74
N SER A 93 6.67 -18.82 13.18
CA SER A 93 6.50 -19.49 11.89
C SER A 93 5.76 -18.62 10.88
N MET A 94 6.43 -18.32 9.77
CA MET A 94 5.81 -17.69 8.61
C MET A 94 4.73 -18.58 8.00
N GLU A 95 4.94 -19.88 7.94
CA GLU A 95 3.97 -20.83 7.40
C GLU A 95 2.66 -20.82 8.20
N ARG A 96 2.75 -20.86 9.53
CA ARG A 96 1.54 -20.82 10.39
C ARG A 96 0.77 -19.49 10.23
N MET A 97 1.47 -18.36 10.08
CA MET A 97 0.80 -17.07 9.82
C MET A 97 0.14 -17.07 8.43
N CYS A 98 0.80 -17.63 7.41
CA CYS A 98 0.22 -17.81 6.08
C CYS A 98 -1.02 -18.71 6.13
N ASP A 99 -0.95 -19.85 6.84
CA ASP A 99 -2.07 -20.78 6.99
C ASP A 99 -3.27 -20.13 7.71
N ALA A 100 -3.01 -19.29 8.72
CA ALA A 100 -4.05 -18.51 9.37
C ALA A 100 -4.74 -17.53 8.40
N SER A 101 -3.99 -16.86 7.51
CA SER A 101 -4.56 -16.01 6.46
C SER A 101 -5.36 -16.83 5.44
N LEU A 102 -4.83 -17.97 4.99
CA LEU A 102 -5.54 -18.89 4.08
C LEU A 102 -6.86 -19.36 4.69
N GLN A 103 -6.85 -19.70 5.98
CA GLN A 103 -8.06 -20.10 6.71
C GLN A 103 -9.10 -18.97 6.78
N ARG A 104 -8.68 -17.73 7.10
CA ARG A 104 -9.58 -16.56 7.12
C ARG A 104 -10.24 -16.35 5.75
N PHE A 105 -9.45 -16.37 4.69
CA PHE A 105 -9.95 -16.20 3.32
C PHE A 105 -10.74 -17.41 2.80
N GLY A 106 -10.59 -18.59 3.40
CA GLY A 106 -11.21 -19.84 2.93
C GLY A 106 -10.69 -20.24 1.54
N THR A 107 -9.39 -20.11 1.31
CA THR A 107 -8.72 -20.40 0.03
C THR A 107 -7.45 -21.20 0.28
N ASP A 108 -6.96 -21.88 -0.74
CA ASP A 108 -5.74 -22.67 -0.72
C ASP A 108 -4.49 -21.91 -1.20
N TYR A 109 -4.68 -20.68 -1.71
CA TYR A 109 -3.54 -19.86 -2.13
C TYR A 109 -3.75 -18.36 -1.90
N ILE A 110 -2.62 -17.64 -1.69
CA ILE A 110 -2.49 -16.18 -1.72
C ILE A 110 -1.80 -15.78 -3.03
N ASP A 111 -2.28 -14.73 -3.70
CA ASP A 111 -1.68 -14.27 -4.97
C ASP A 111 -0.32 -13.59 -4.76
N ILE A 112 -0.22 -12.69 -3.75
CA ILE A 112 1.02 -12.00 -3.40
C ILE A 112 1.22 -12.06 -1.88
N TYR A 113 2.31 -12.64 -1.42
CA TYR A 113 2.64 -12.71 0.00
C TYR A 113 3.92 -11.94 0.30
N TRP A 114 3.87 -11.08 1.32
CA TRP A 114 4.93 -10.15 1.62
C TRP A 114 5.65 -10.47 2.91
N ILE A 115 6.94 -10.16 2.98
CA ILE A 115 7.59 -9.85 4.26
C ILE A 115 7.33 -8.38 4.53
N HIS A 116 6.57 -8.07 5.60
CA HIS A 116 6.05 -6.74 5.89
C HIS A 116 7.15 -5.73 6.26
N ASN A 117 8.19 -6.21 6.94
CA ASN A 117 9.33 -5.41 7.38
C ASN A 117 10.61 -6.25 7.36
N PRO A 118 11.79 -5.66 7.11
CA PRO A 118 13.06 -6.38 6.99
C PRO A 118 13.72 -6.64 8.35
N ALA A 119 13.01 -7.27 9.29
CA ALA A 119 13.54 -7.53 10.63
C ALA A 119 14.78 -8.43 10.63
N ASP A 120 14.86 -9.38 9.71
CA ASP A 120 15.98 -10.30 9.51
C ASP A 120 15.83 -10.97 8.13
N VAL A 121 16.53 -10.47 7.14
CA VAL A 121 16.43 -10.93 5.74
C VAL A 121 16.92 -12.38 5.61
N GLU A 122 18.03 -12.73 6.30
CA GLU A 122 18.62 -14.07 6.24
C GLU A 122 17.72 -15.13 6.89
N ARG A 123 16.98 -14.75 7.92
CA ARG A 123 16.04 -15.64 8.61
C ARG A 123 14.75 -15.82 7.83
N TRP A 124 14.14 -14.71 7.39
CA TRP A 124 12.76 -14.73 6.93
C TRP A 124 12.60 -14.96 5.43
N THR A 125 13.55 -14.52 4.61
CA THR A 125 13.43 -14.73 3.16
C THR A 125 13.42 -16.22 2.76
N PRO A 126 14.26 -17.10 3.32
CA PRO A 126 14.18 -18.53 3.00
C PRO A 126 12.83 -19.18 3.34
N CYS A 127 12.09 -18.64 4.33
CA CYS A 127 10.78 -19.15 4.72
C CYS A 127 9.70 -18.97 3.64
N LEU A 128 9.91 -18.11 2.64
CA LEU A 128 9.02 -17.97 1.49
C LEU A 128 9.12 -19.15 0.51
N ILE A 129 10.27 -19.83 0.46
CA ILE A 129 10.56 -20.90 -0.53
C ILE A 129 9.58 -22.07 -0.39
N PRO A 130 9.36 -22.68 0.79
CA PRO A 130 8.39 -23.77 0.93
C PRO A 130 6.96 -23.32 0.60
N LEU A 131 6.57 -22.08 0.85
CA LEU A 131 5.24 -21.55 0.50
C LEU A 131 5.06 -21.44 -1.02
N LEU A 132 6.11 -21.04 -1.74
CA LEU A 132 6.13 -21.00 -3.21
C LEU A 132 6.11 -22.43 -3.79
N LYS A 133 6.95 -23.34 -3.27
CA LYS A 133 7.03 -24.74 -3.74
C LYS A 133 5.73 -25.52 -3.53
N SER A 134 5.03 -25.26 -2.43
CA SER A 134 3.72 -25.89 -2.14
C SER A 134 2.55 -25.27 -2.91
N GLY A 135 2.76 -24.11 -3.54
CA GLY A 135 1.70 -23.36 -4.23
C GLY A 135 0.74 -22.60 -3.31
N LYS A 136 0.94 -22.61 -2.00
CA LYS A 136 0.21 -21.77 -1.04
C LYS A 136 0.33 -20.28 -1.36
N VAL A 137 1.43 -19.89 -2.01
CA VAL A 137 1.71 -18.52 -2.43
C VAL A 137 2.10 -18.53 -3.91
N LYS A 138 1.51 -17.66 -4.72
CA LYS A 138 1.77 -17.59 -6.16
C LYS A 138 2.95 -16.69 -6.52
N SER A 139 3.14 -15.61 -5.77
CA SER A 139 4.28 -14.70 -5.90
C SER A 139 4.61 -14.06 -4.56
N VAL A 140 5.84 -13.61 -4.40
CA VAL A 140 6.32 -13.02 -3.15
C VAL A 140 6.89 -11.63 -3.38
N GLY A 141 6.75 -10.81 -2.36
CA GLY A 141 7.31 -9.49 -2.31
C GLY A 141 7.93 -9.15 -0.96
N VAL A 142 8.67 -8.06 -0.93
CA VAL A 142 9.25 -7.50 0.28
C VAL A 142 8.76 -6.06 0.48
N SER A 143 8.51 -5.68 1.73
CA SER A 143 8.01 -4.35 2.08
C SER A 143 8.96 -3.68 3.05
N ASN A 144 9.16 -2.37 2.88
CA ASN A 144 10.06 -1.55 3.69
C ASN A 144 11.55 -1.96 3.63
N HIS A 145 11.94 -2.74 2.64
CA HIS A 145 13.34 -3.13 2.43
C HIS A 145 14.10 -2.02 1.72
N ASN A 146 15.33 -1.76 2.16
CA ASN A 146 16.28 -0.93 1.42
C ASN A 146 16.87 -1.70 0.22
N LEU A 147 17.68 -1.01 -0.60
CA LEU A 147 18.20 -1.61 -1.83
C LEU A 147 19.11 -2.82 -1.57
N ALA A 148 19.92 -2.79 -0.50
CA ALA A 148 20.81 -3.92 -0.15
C ALA A 148 20.01 -5.13 0.32
N GLU A 149 19.02 -4.93 1.17
CA GLU A 149 18.11 -5.97 1.67
C GLU A 149 17.26 -6.58 0.54
N LEU A 150 16.78 -5.74 -0.38
CA LEU A 150 16.03 -6.20 -1.56
C LEU A 150 16.90 -7.09 -2.46
N LYS A 151 18.14 -6.65 -2.76
CA LYS A 151 19.10 -7.44 -3.55
C LYS A 151 19.38 -8.77 -2.85
N ARG A 152 19.63 -8.73 -1.53
CA ARG A 152 19.92 -9.93 -0.75
C ARG A 152 18.76 -10.91 -0.72
N ALA A 153 17.54 -10.41 -0.52
CA ALA A 153 16.33 -11.24 -0.58
C ALA A 153 16.18 -11.90 -1.97
N ASN A 154 16.45 -11.16 -3.03
CA ASN A 154 16.38 -11.71 -4.40
C ASN A 154 17.46 -12.76 -4.65
N GLU A 155 18.70 -12.59 -4.15
CA GLU A 155 19.77 -13.61 -4.23
C GLU A 155 19.36 -14.92 -3.54
N ILE A 156 18.79 -14.82 -2.33
CA ILE A 156 18.34 -16.00 -1.57
C ILE A 156 17.27 -16.77 -2.34
N LEU A 157 16.29 -16.07 -2.91
CA LEU A 157 15.22 -16.69 -3.68
C LEU A 157 15.72 -17.25 -5.02
N ALA A 158 16.66 -16.55 -5.68
CA ALA A 158 17.22 -16.96 -6.97
C ALA A 158 18.01 -18.28 -6.88
N ALA A 159 18.63 -18.57 -5.75
CA ALA A 159 19.31 -19.84 -5.51
C ALA A 159 18.37 -21.07 -5.61
N GLU A 160 17.07 -20.86 -5.43
CA GLU A 160 16.03 -21.90 -5.52
C GLU A 160 15.13 -21.73 -6.77
N GLY A 161 15.51 -20.87 -7.71
CA GLY A 161 14.78 -20.62 -8.97
C GLY A 161 13.57 -19.70 -8.81
N PHE A 162 13.48 -18.96 -7.71
CA PHE A 162 12.46 -17.95 -7.47
C PHE A 162 13.03 -16.54 -7.52
N ARG A 163 12.16 -15.51 -7.43
CA ARG A 163 12.58 -14.11 -7.37
C ARG A 163 11.64 -13.29 -6.50
N VAL A 164 12.11 -12.14 -6.06
CA VAL A 164 11.24 -11.09 -5.52
C VAL A 164 10.45 -10.51 -6.69
N SER A 165 9.14 -10.74 -6.72
CA SER A 165 8.25 -10.29 -7.80
C SER A 165 7.77 -8.87 -7.61
N ALA A 166 7.80 -8.36 -6.37
CA ALA A 166 7.29 -7.04 -6.05
C ALA A 166 7.99 -6.44 -4.81
N VAL A 167 8.04 -5.11 -4.78
CA VAL A 167 8.49 -4.30 -3.63
C VAL A 167 7.33 -3.42 -3.20
N GLN A 168 7.09 -3.28 -1.89
CA GLN A 168 6.06 -2.40 -1.35
C GLN A 168 6.68 -1.44 -0.34
N ASN A 169 6.96 -0.20 -0.74
CA ASN A 169 7.55 0.81 0.13
C ASN A 169 6.68 2.07 0.16
N HIS A 170 6.86 2.88 1.21
CA HIS A 170 6.30 4.22 1.25
C HIS A 170 6.83 5.05 0.08
N PHE A 171 5.91 5.59 -0.70
CA PHE A 171 6.25 6.46 -1.81
C PHE A 171 5.14 7.47 -2.08
N SER A 172 5.47 8.73 -1.93
CA SER A 172 4.58 9.88 -2.16
C SER A 172 5.37 11.11 -2.59
N LEU A 173 4.68 12.18 -2.92
CA LEU A 173 5.34 13.49 -3.16
C LEU A 173 6.17 13.96 -1.96
N LEU A 174 5.77 13.61 -0.73
CA LEU A 174 6.47 14.02 0.51
C LEU A 174 7.53 13.03 0.98
N TYR A 175 7.60 11.85 0.40
CA TYR A 175 8.56 10.82 0.80
C TYR A 175 9.05 10.01 -0.41
N ARG A 176 10.22 10.35 -0.93
CA ARG A 176 10.79 9.76 -2.16
C ARG A 176 12.06 8.94 -1.92
N SER A 177 12.31 8.54 -0.69
CA SER A 177 13.54 7.85 -0.29
C SER A 177 13.83 6.58 -1.11
N SER A 178 12.80 5.82 -1.55
CA SER A 178 12.98 4.66 -2.42
C SER A 178 13.46 5.03 -3.83
N GLU A 179 13.05 6.17 -4.37
CA GLU A 179 13.57 6.70 -5.66
C GLU A 179 15.03 7.14 -5.50
N GLU A 180 15.32 7.93 -4.46
CA GLU A 180 16.65 8.44 -4.15
C GLU A 180 17.66 7.32 -3.89
N ALA A 181 17.22 6.20 -3.31
CA ALA A 181 18.03 5.01 -3.07
C ALA A 181 18.19 4.09 -4.31
N GLY A 182 17.59 4.43 -5.46
CA GLY A 182 17.67 3.63 -6.68
C GLY A 182 16.82 2.36 -6.68
N ILE A 183 15.86 2.23 -5.75
CA ILE A 183 14.98 1.03 -5.67
C ILE A 183 14.02 0.99 -6.86
N LEU A 184 13.51 2.14 -7.33
CA LEU A 184 12.63 2.19 -8.49
C LEU A 184 13.36 1.74 -9.76
N ASP A 185 14.60 2.18 -9.95
CA ASP A 185 15.44 1.76 -11.09
C ASP A 185 15.73 0.27 -11.03
N TYR A 186 16.13 -0.24 -9.87
CA TYR A 186 16.31 -1.68 -9.67
C TYR A 186 15.05 -2.48 -10.03
N CYS A 187 13.88 -2.02 -9.60
CA CYS A 187 12.61 -2.70 -9.91
C CYS A 187 12.35 -2.73 -11.42
N LYS A 188 12.59 -1.63 -12.11
CA LYS A 188 12.45 -1.52 -13.57
C LYS A 188 13.40 -2.46 -14.30
N GLU A 189 14.66 -2.52 -13.90
CA GLU A 189 15.71 -3.36 -14.50
C GLU A 189 15.46 -4.87 -14.29
N ASN A 190 14.79 -5.24 -13.20
CA ASN A 190 14.57 -6.63 -12.79
C ASN A 190 13.12 -7.11 -12.98
N ASP A 191 12.29 -6.41 -13.75
CA ASP A 191 10.87 -6.75 -13.95
C ASP A 191 10.16 -7.02 -12.62
N THR A 192 10.42 -6.16 -11.62
CA THR A 192 9.84 -6.20 -10.28
C THR A 192 8.83 -5.08 -10.15
N THR A 193 7.59 -5.37 -9.72
CA THR A 193 6.56 -4.33 -9.58
C THR A 193 6.78 -3.55 -8.29
N PHE A 194 6.89 -2.21 -8.39
CA PHE A 194 6.95 -1.36 -7.22
C PHE A 194 5.55 -0.92 -6.80
N PHE A 195 5.11 -1.37 -5.63
CA PHE A 195 3.85 -0.95 -4.99
C PHE A 195 4.11 0.26 -4.09
N ALA A 196 3.48 1.38 -4.40
CA ALA A 196 3.59 2.61 -3.63
C ALA A 196 2.46 2.68 -2.59
N TYR A 197 2.76 2.50 -1.31
CA TYR A 197 1.79 2.80 -0.27
C TYR A 197 1.95 4.24 0.25
N MET A 198 0.95 4.79 0.95
CA MET A 198 0.92 6.17 1.47
C MET A 198 0.93 7.26 0.40
N VAL A 199 0.56 6.99 -0.84
CA VAL A 199 0.51 7.98 -1.94
C VAL A 199 -0.27 9.24 -1.58
N LEU A 200 -1.34 9.10 -0.78
CA LEU A 200 -2.17 10.22 -0.29
C LEU A 200 -1.78 10.70 1.11
N GLU A 201 -0.69 10.20 1.70
CA GLU A 201 -0.23 10.55 3.05
C GLU A 201 -1.38 10.53 4.07
N GLN A 202 -2.10 9.40 4.14
CA GLN A 202 -3.27 9.18 5.01
C GLN A 202 -4.36 10.27 4.90
N GLY A 203 -4.36 11.01 3.80
CA GLY A 203 -5.31 12.06 3.49
C GLY A 203 -4.72 13.48 3.44
N ALA A 204 -3.50 13.71 3.89
CA ALA A 204 -2.86 15.03 3.87
C ALA A 204 -2.71 15.59 2.44
N LEU A 205 -2.49 14.72 1.44
CA LEU A 205 -2.40 15.10 0.02
C LEU A 205 -3.73 15.01 -0.75
N THR A 206 -4.88 15.09 -0.07
CA THR A 206 -6.19 15.07 -0.72
C THR A 206 -6.78 16.47 -0.94
N GLY A 207 -6.21 17.49 -0.30
CA GLY A 207 -6.77 18.84 -0.26
C GLY A 207 -8.06 18.97 0.58
N ARG A 208 -8.46 17.87 1.25
CA ARG A 208 -9.63 17.86 2.13
C ARG A 208 -9.32 18.44 3.51
N TYR A 209 -8.09 18.28 3.97
CA TYR A 209 -7.65 18.70 5.30
C TYR A 209 -6.76 19.94 5.20
N SER A 210 -6.86 20.81 6.19
CA SER A 210 -6.11 22.04 6.34
C SER A 210 -6.04 22.42 7.82
N SER A 211 -5.35 23.49 8.17
CA SER A 211 -5.32 24.00 9.54
C SER A 211 -6.73 24.34 10.09
N ASN A 212 -7.65 24.74 9.20
CA ASN A 212 -9.04 25.06 9.57
C ASN A 212 -9.98 23.84 9.52
N ASN A 213 -9.54 22.74 8.95
CA ASN A 213 -10.27 21.48 8.88
C ASN A 213 -9.28 20.33 9.08
N PRO A 214 -8.80 20.07 10.30
CA PRO A 214 -7.75 19.10 10.57
C PRO A 214 -8.23 17.65 10.39
N LEU A 215 -7.27 16.74 10.33
CA LEU A 215 -7.54 15.31 10.43
C LEU A 215 -8.12 14.99 11.82
N PRO A 216 -8.86 13.87 11.97
CA PRO A 216 -9.52 13.52 13.22
C PRO A 216 -8.57 13.53 14.42
N GLU A 217 -8.95 14.27 15.47
CA GLU A 217 -8.24 14.28 16.73
C GLU A 217 -8.23 12.89 17.38
N GLY A 218 -7.17 12.57 18.11
CA GLY A 218 -7.01 11.27 18.78
C GLY A 218 -6.71 10.10 17.82
N SER A 219 -6.60 10.36 16.51
CA SER A 219 -6.14 9.36 15.55
C SER A 219 -4.64 9.49 15.28
N GLY A 220 -3.96 8.37 15.04
CA GLY A 220 -2.52 8.37 14.72
C GLY A 220 -2.18 9.28 13.54
N ARG A 221 -3.04 9.35 12.51
CA ARG A 221 -2.85 10.26 11.38
C ARG A 221 -3.04 11.74 11.76
N GLY A 222 -3.97 12.05 12.67
CA GLY A 222 -4.16 13.41 13.18
C GLY A 222 -2.93 13.89 13.93
N GLU A 223 -2.38 13.05 14.83
CA GLU A 223 -1.15 13.34 15.57
C GLU A 223 0.06 13.56 14.65
N THR A 224 0.14 12.81 13.56
CA THR A 224 1.24 12.89 12.61
C THR A 224 1.14 14.12 11.70
N TYR A 225 -0.01 14.33 11.07
CA TYR A 225 -0.13 15.27 9.94
C TYR A 225 -0.67 16.64 10.31
N ASN A 226 -1.48 16.81 11.38
CA ASN A 226 -2.08 18.12 11.67
C ASN A 226 -1.05 19.25 11.86
N LYS A 227 0.09 18.91 12.44
CA LYS A 227 1.20 19.86 12.67
C LYS A 227 1.90 20.32 11.39
N ILE A 228 1.83 19.55 10.31
CA ILE A 228 2.50 19.85 9.03
C ILE A 228 1.57 20.36 7.95
N LEU A 229 0.25 20.32 8.16
CA LEU A 229 -0.72 20.81 7.16
C LEU A 229 -0.42 22.23 6.64
N PRO A 230 -0.03 23.22 7.46
CA PRO A 230 0.28 24.56 6.97
C PRO A 230 1.45 24.58 5.97
N GLN A 231 2.41 23.67 6.11
CA GLN A 231 3.58 23.58 5.24
C GLN A 231 3.22 23.07 3.84
N LEU A 232 2.06 22.40 3.69
CA LEU A 232 1.60 21.82 2.44
C LEU A 232 0.82 22.78 1.54
N ASP A 233 0.49 23.97 2.00
CA ASP A 233 -0.43 24.89 1.32
C ASP A 233 -0.02 25.23 -0.12
N LEU A 234 1.26 25.51 -0.36
CA LEU A 234 1.76 25.82 -1.71
C LEU A 234 1.71 24.61 -2.64
N LEU A 235 2.07 23.42 -2.14
CA LEU A 235 1.98 22.18 -2.89
C LEU A 235 0.53 21.86 -3.24
N LEU A 236 -0.36 21.92 -2.26
CA LEU A 236 -1.80 21.66 -2.46
C LEU A 236 -2.45 22.68 -3.40
N ALA A 237 -2.03 23.95 -3.36
CA ALA A 237 -2.50 24.97 -4.29
C ALA A 237 -2.10 24.65 -5.74
N ALA A 238 -0.86 24.24 -5.97
CA ALA A 238 -0.41 23.83 -7.29
C ALA A 238 -1.15 22.58 -7.79
N MET A 239 -1.32 21.58 -6.93
CA MET A 239 -2.10 20.37 -7.25
C MET A 239 -3.57 20.72 -7.59
N ARG A 240 -4.16 21.67 -6.88
CA ARG A 240 -5.53 22.14 -7.14
C ARG A 240 -5.66 22.77 -8.52
N LEU A 241 -4.74 23.66 -8.90
CA LEU A 241 -4.72 24.27 -10.23
C LEU A 241 -4.58 23.23 -11.36
N MET A 242 -3.75 22.20 -11.14
CA MET A 242 -3.61 21.10 -12.10
C MET A 242 -4.89 20.24 -12.19
N ALA A 243 -5.53 20.01 -11.06
CA ALA A 243 -6.78 19.27 -10.96
C ALA A 243 -7.93 19.99 -11.65
N GLU A 244 -8.10 21.29 -11.41
CA GLU A 244 -9.14 22.14 -12.03
C GLU A 244 -9.06 22.13 -13.55
N ARG A 245 -7.85 22.27 -14.12
CA ARG A 245 -7.62 22.20 -15.57
C ARG A 245 -8.07 20.86 -16.19
N ARG A 246 -8.09 19.79 -15.40
CA ARG A 246 -8.45 18.42 -15.83
C ARG A 246 -9.85 17.99 -15.37
N LYS A 247 -10.58 18.85 -14.66
CA LYS A 247 -11.84 18.50 -13.98
C LYS A 247 -11.66 17.29 -13.05
N ALA A 248 -10.53 17.24 -12.37
CA ALA A 248 -10.10 16.18 -11.46
C ALA A 248 -10.03 16.68 -10.01
N THR A 249 -9.70 15.77 -9.09
CA THR A 249 -9.45 16.09 -7.68
C THR A 249 -7.94 16.14 -7.39
N ILE A 250 -7.56 16.77 -6.28
CA ILE A 250 -6.16 16.78 -5.80
C ILE A 250 -5.65 15.36 -5.57
N SER A 251 -6.50 14.48 -5.00
CA SER A 251 -6.16 13.06 -4.82
C SER A 251 -5.78 12.37 -6.12
N GLN A 252 -6.53 12.66 -7.19
CA GLN A 252 -6.23 12.09 -8.51
C GLN A 252 -4.89 12.58 -9.08
N ILE A 253 -4.50 13.82 -8.82
CA ILE A 253 -3.16 14.32 -9.20
C ILE A 253 -2.06 13.59 -8.46
N ALA A 254 -2.20 13.35 -7.15
CA ALA A 254 -1.23 12.60 -6.37
C ALA A 254 -1.09 11.14 -6.87
N ILE A 255 -2.21 10.48 -7.17
CA ILE A 255 -2.23 9.12 -7.71
C ILE A 255 -1.59 9.08 -9.10
N ALA A 256 -1.96 10.01 -9.98
CA ALA A 256 -1.41 10.12 -11.34
C ALA A 256 0.10 10.36 -11.32
N TRP A 257 0.60 11.18 -10.38
CA TRP A 257 2.04 11.37 -10.18
C TRP A 257 2.75 10.05 -9.82
N ALA A 258 2.20 9.28 -8.88
CA ALA A 258 2.79 8.00 -8.50
C ALA A 258 2.79 7.01 -9.68
N ILE A 259 1.73 6.96 -10.47
CA ILE A 259 1.67 6.14 -11.70
C ILE A 259 2.72 6.61 -12.73
N ALA A 260 2.91 7.92 -12.90
CA ALA A 260 3.92 8.48 -13.79
C ALA A 260 5.36 8.10 -13.39
N LYS A 261 5.59 7.77 -12.11
CA LYS A 261 6.84 7.19 -11.60
C LYS A 261 6.96 5.68 -11.83
N HIS A 262 6.12 5.09 -12.65
CA HIS A 262 6.08 3.65 -12.94
C HIS A 262 5.82 2.78 -11.71
N THR A 263 5.07 3.29 -10.73
CA THR A 263 4.65 2.54 -9.56
C THR A 263 3.20 2.06 -9.68
N LEU A 264 2.83 1.07 -8.88
CA LEU A 264 1.47 0.61 -8.68
C LEU A 264 0.98 1.17 -7.32
N PRO A 265 0.17 2.25 -7.30
CA PRO A 265 -0.33 2.84 -6.07
C PRO A 265 -1.25 1.90 -5.30
N ILE A 266 -1.12 1.89 -3.96
CA ILE A 266 -2.09 1.27 -3.05
C ILE A 266 -2.93 2.38 -2.44
N ILE A 267 -4.23 2.39 -2.73
CA ILE A 267 -5.16 3.44 -2.30
C ILE A 267 -6.14 2.87 -1.28
N GLY A 268 -6.15 3.44 -0.08
CA GLY A 268 -7.13 3.12 0.95
C GLY A 268 -8.51 3.66 0.57
N VAL A 269 -9.54 2.81 0.59
CA VAL A 269 -10.90 3.18 0.19
C VAL A 269 -11.90 2.82 1.28
N THR A 270 -12.77 3.78 1.63
CA THR A 270 -13.80 3.64 2.66
C THR A 270 -15.18 4.11 2.22
N LYS A 271 -15.31 4.62 0.98
CA LYS A 271 -16.57 5.11 0.40
C LYS A 271 -16.60 4.84 -1.10
N THR A 272 -17.76 4.48 -1.62
CA THR A 272 -17.97 4.15 -3.04
C THR A 272 -17.53 5.28 -3.98
N LYS A 273 -17.76 6.54 -3.63
CA LYS A 273 -17.34 7.69 -4.45
C LYS A 273 -15.83 7.73 -4.73
N TYR A 274 -15.00 7.19 -3.84
CA TYR A 274 -13.55 7.16 -4.03
C TYR A 274 -13.10 6.09 -5.04
N ILE A 275 -13.94 5.10 -5.32
CA ILE A 275 -13.65 4.10 -6.37
C ILE A 275 -13.61 4.76 -7.74
N ALA A 276 -14.65 5.53 -8.09
CA ALA A 276 -14.70 6.24 -9.37
C ALA A 276 -13.53 7.26 -9.51
N GLU A 277 -13.21 7.98 -8.42
CA GLU A 277 -12.06 8.90 -8.40
C GLU A 277 -10.74 8.14 -8.62
N THR A 278 -10.56 6.99 -7.97
CA THR A 278 -9.36 6.17 -8.09
C THR A 278 -9.17 5.61 -9.50
N VAL A 279 -10.25 5.08 -10.10
CA VAL A 279 -10.22 4.59 -11.50
C VAL A 279 -9.85 5.72 -12.46
N ALA A 280 -10.48 6.87 -12.33
CA ALA A 280 -10.24 8.00 -13.22
C ALA A 280 -8.80 8.56 -13.09
N ALA A 281 -8.17 8.41 -11.93
CA ALA A 281 -6.77 8.83 -11.74
C ALA A 281 -5.79 8.12 -12.69
N ALA A 282 -6.05 6.85 -13.01
CA ALA A 282 -5.21 6.07 -13.93
C ALA A 282 -5.21 6.60 -15.37
N SER A 283 -6.19 7.44 -15.73
CA SER A 283 -6.30 8.06 -17.05
C SER A 283 -5.65 9.44 -17.14
N ILE A 284 -5.17 9.98 -16.00
CA ILE A 284 -4.57 11.31 -15.95
C ILE A 284 -3.07 11.20 -16.27
N SER A 285 -2.64 11.93 -17.29
CA SER A 285 -1.22 12.09 -17.59
C SER A 285 -0.72 13.44 -17.09
N LEU A 286 0.42 13.41 -16.40
CA LEU A 286 1.18 14.59 -16.01
C LEU A 286 2.37 14.75 -16.95
N THR A 287 2.69 16.00 -17.33
CA THR A 287 3.92 16.26 -18.07
C THR A 287 5.14 16.16 -17.14
N SER A 288 6.34 16.05 -17.74
CA SER A 288 7.58 16.05 -16.97
C SER A 288 7.77 17.34 -16.17
N GLU A 289 7.36 18.48 -16.73
CA GLU A 289 7.41 19.79 -16.07
C GLU A 289 6.43 19.87 -14.89
N GLU A 290 5.23 19.35 -15.05
CA GLU A 290 4.24 19.28 -13.97
C GLU A 290 4.73 18.38 -12.83
N SER A 291 5.27 17.23 -13.14
CA SER A 291 5.84 16.31 -12.15
C SER A 291 7.01 16.97 -11.42
N ALA A 292 7.95 17.59 -12.14
CA ALA A 292 9.09 18.31 -11.57
C ALA A 292 8.64 19.49 -10.69
N LEU A 293 7.60 20.23 -11.09
CA LEU A 293 7.04 21.33 -10.28
C LEU A 293 6.50 20.80 -8.94
N LEU A 294 5.71 19.71 -8.96
CA LEU A 294 5.16 19.09 -7.75
C LEU A 294 6.27 18.60 -6.83
N GLU A 295 7.29 17.94 -7.38
CA GLU A 295 8.44 17.43 -6.62
C GLU A 295 9.26 18.56 -5.98
N ASN A 296 9.48 19.66 -6.71
CA ASN A 296 10.15 20.84 -6.19
C ASN A 296 9.36 21.52 -5.05
N LEU A 297 8.05 21.62 -5.20
CA LEU A 297 7.17 22.19 -4.16
C LEU A 297 7.12 21.28 -2.94
N ALA A 298 7.07 19.96 -3.15
CA ALA A 298 7.09 18.99 -2.08
C ALA A 298 8.42 19.05 -1.29
N ALA A 299 9.56 19.15 -1.97
CA ALA A 299 10.86 19.31 -1.31
C ALA A 299 10.95 20.60 -0.49
N LYS A 300 10.36 21.70 -0.97
CA LYS A 300 10.33 22.99 -0.26
C LYS A 300 9.47 23.00 1.00
N THR A 301 8.58 22.02 1.18
CA THR A 301 7.80 21.88 2.43
C THR A 301 8.69 21.61 3.63
N GLY A 302 9.83 20.96 3.43
CA GLY A 302 10.75 20.55 4.49
C GLY A 302 10.14 19.51 5.45
N VAL A 303 9.02 18.88 5.08
CA VAL A 303 8.39 17.87 5.95
C VAL A 303 9.01 16.50 5.74
N ASP A 304 9.14 15.75 6.83
CA ASP A 304 9.49 14.33 6.83
C ASP A 304 8.27 13.54 7.30
N THR A 305 7.76 12.67 6.42
CA THR A 305 6.61 11.79 6.71
C THR A 305 7.05 10.36 7.02
N LYS A 306 8.33 10.14 7.31
CA LYS A 306 8.85 8.84 7.72
C LYS A 306 8.14 8.35 8.98
N GLY A 307 7.44 7.23 8.88
CA GLY A 307 6.81 6.58 10.04
C GLY A 307 7.83 5.85 10.92
N SER A 308 7.51 5.66 12.20
CA SER A 308 8.38 5.00 13.18
C SER A 308 8.72 3.53 12.85
N TRP A 309 7.95 2.91 11.98
CA TRP A 309 8.16 1.53 11.51
C TRP A 309 9.13 1.40 10.33
N LYS A 310 9.64 2.49 9.83
CA LYS A 310 10.55 2.53 8.69
C LYS A 310 11.99 2.72 9.15
N HIS A 311 12.90 2.11 8.40
CA HIS A 311 14.32 2.37 8.52
C HIS A 311 14.85 3.07 7.26
N PRO A 312 16.10 3.58 7.27
CA PRO A 312 16.68 4.24 6.12
C PRO A 312 16.69 3.34 4.87
N MET A 313 16.33 3.91 3.71
CA MET A 313 16.38 3.23 2.42
C MET A 313 17.79 3.24 1.79
N ILE A 314 18.69 4.06 2.36
CA ILE A 314 20.08 4.22 1.95
C ILE A 314 20.98 3.67 3.06
#